data_79e611215fd46ddf3d51678ff4e237f9
#
_entry.id   79e611215fd46ddf3d51678ff4e237f9
#
_cell.length_a   1.000
_cell.length_b   1.000
_cell.length_c   1.000
_cell.angle_alpha   90.00
_cell.angle_beta   90.00
_cell.angle_gamma   90.00
#
_symmetry.space_group_name_H-M   'P 1'
#
loop_
_entity.id
_entity.type
_entity.pdbx_description
1 polymer ?
#
loop_
_entity_poly.entity_id
_entity_poly.type
_entity_poly.pdbx_seq_one_letter_code
_entity_poly.pdbx_strand_id
1 'polypeptide(L)'
;MQHDSRNISMLMDFYEMTMAHGYFTQHENTDRVAFDVFFRRNPDKGGFAIFGGLEQIVEYILNLHFDESDIDFLRNQGIFSEEFLNYLKDFSFTGDVYAFPEGSIIYPNEPVITIVAPLIDAQIVETAVLTMMNHQSLIATKANRIVRAADGRVVADFGARRAHNVDAAVYGARAAYIGGVQSTATVLAGQQFGIPVSGTMAHSWVMYHDSEYEAFKAYAEVYPDGAVFLVDTYDVLNSGVPNAIKVAKEVLEPMGKRLKGIRLDSGDLAYLAKKARRMLDKAGLEDCKIMASNSLDEYTITSLLGQGGPIDIFGVGERLITSKSDPVFGAVYKIAGVEKNGVWEPRIKISESVEKITNPGFKKVYRVYNDKGRAIADLLTLLEEVPDTTEPYRYIDPEQPWRELYFENCTFKEMKQLIIKDGKLIVELPTLDELRQYVKDQLDREIWLEEQRFENPHRHYLDMSPGYYQMKMDLLNRIFRKK
;
A
#
# COMPACT_ATOMS: atom_id res chain seq x y z
N MET A 1 -18.38 6.44 0.88
CA MET A 1 -18.25 6.44 2.35
C MET A 1 -17.38 7.62 2.73
N GLN A 2 -17.63 8.30 3.84
CA GLN A 2 -16.76 9.38 4.30
C GLN A 2 -16.03 8.88 5.56
N HIS A 3 -14.77 8.54 5.44
CA HIS A 3 -13.94 8.06 6.55
C HIS A 3 -13.24 9.19 7.31
N ASP A 4 -13.02 10.32 6.64
CA ASP A 4 -12.42 11.52 7.24
C ASP A 4 -13.40 12.71 7.15
N SER A 5 -13.77 13.27 8.29
CA SER A 5 -14.66 14.44 8.37
C SER A 5 -13.90 15.76 8.35
N ARG A 6 -12.57 15.75 8.36
CA ARG A 6 -11.74 16.96 8.34
C ARG A 6 -11.69 17.54 6.93
N ASN A 7 -11.72 18.86 6.82
CA ASN A 7 -11.31 19.52 5.58
C ASN A 7 -9.77 19.47 5.48
N ILE A 8 -9.27 18.67 4.56
CA ILE A 8 -7.83 18.54 4.28
C ILE A 8 -7.46 19.10 2.90
N SER A 9 -8.30 19.95 2.32
CA SER A 9 -8.10 20.56 0.99
C SER A 9 -6.81 21.36 0.90
N MET A 10 -6.34 21.92 2.02
CA MET A 10 -5.07 22.65 2.13
C MET A 10 -3.84 21.72 2.28
N LEU A 11 -3.99 20.40 2.18
CA LEU A 11 -2.86 19.46 2.16
C LEU A 11 -2.18 19.48 0.79
N MET A 12 -1.39 20.53 0.57
CA MET A 12 -0.65 20.75 -0.66
C MET A 12 0.66 21.48 -0.40
N ASP A 13 1.64 21.30 -1.27
CA ASP A 13 2.84 22.13 -1.26
C ASP A 13 2.50 23.53 -1.77
N PHE A 14 3.13 24.56 -1.21
CA PHE A 14 2.79 25.95 -1.50
C PHE A 14 2.96 26.32 -2.99
N TYR A 15 3.88 25.66 -3.70
CA TYR A 15 4.06 25.89 -5.14
C TYR A 15 2.81 25.49 -5.96
N GLU A 16 2.02 24.50 -5.50
CA GLU A 16 0.80 24.11 -6.19
C GLU A 16 -0.19 25.29 -6.23
N MET A 17 -0.36 25.96 -5.11
CA MET A 17 -1.23 27.15 -5.01
C MET A 17 -0.67 28.34 -5.78
N THR A 18 0.63 28.60 -5.72
CA THR A 18 1.23 29.72 -6.47
C THR A 18 1.21 29.48 -8.00
N MET A 19 1.40 28.22 -8.44
CA MET A 19 1.25 27.86 -9.84
C MET A 19 -0.21 27.97 -10.29
N ALA A 20 -1.16 27.49 -9.47
CA ALA A 20 -2.61 27.62 -9.74
C ALA A 20 -2.99 29.10 -9.94
N HIS A 21 -2.52 30.00 -9.07
CA HIS A 21 -2.71 31.44 -9.24
C HIS A 21 -2.08 31.99 -10.51
N GLY A 22 -0.86 31.50 -10.86
CA GLY A 22 -0.20 31.86 -12.12
C GLY A 22 -1.02 31.47 -13.34
N TYR A 23 -1.49 30.23 -13.40
CA TYR A 23 -2.36 29.74 -14.48
C TYR A 23 -3.68 30.48 -14.58
N PHE A 24 -4.31 30.77 -13.44
CA PHE A 24 -5.52 31.60 -13.39
C PHE A 24 -5.29 32.99 -13.98
N THR A 25 -4.22 33.67 -13.57
CA THR A 25 -3.88 35.03 -14.00
C THR A 25 -3.55 35.11 -15.49
N GLN A 26 -2.90 34.07 -16.04
CA GLN A 26 -2.54 33.98 -17.46
C GLN A 26 -3.69 33.43 -18.33
N HIS A 27 -4.84 33.10 -17.75
CA HIS A 27 -5.99 32.49 -18.42
C HIS A 27 -5.68 31.14 -19.12
N GLU A 28 -4.75 30.35 -18.52
CA GLU A 28 -4.30 29.05 -19.06
C GLU A 28 -5.12 27.86 -18.57
N ASN A 29 -6.14 28.07 -17.74
CA ASN A 29 -6.94 26.97 -17.13
C ASN A 29 -7.95 26.32 -18.10
N THR A 30 -7.93 26.67 -19.39
CA THR A 30 -8.87 26.11 -20.36
C THR A 30 -8.40 24.82 -20.99
N ASP A 31 -7.09 24.54 -20.96
CA ASP A 31 -6.53 23.30 -21.51
C ASP A 31 -6.72 22.16 -20.51
N ARG A 32 -7.13 20.99 -21.02
CA ARG A 32 -7.06 19.75 -20.23
C ARG A 32 -5.62 19.21 -20.26
N VAL A 33 -5.19 18.69 -19.14
CA VAL A 33 -3.86 18.10 -18.99
C VAL A 33 -3.97 16.69 -18.44
N ALA A 34 -3.01 15.85 -18.77
CA ALA A 34 -2.85 14.53 -18.20
C ALA A 34 -1.59 14.51 -17.32
N PHE A 35 -1.77 14.18 -16.03
CA PHE A 35 -0.69 13.92 -15.10
C PHE A 35 -0.67 12.45 -14.71
N ASP A 36 0.50 11.84 -14.72
CA ASP A 36 0.70 10.47 -14.28
C ASP A 36 1.32 10.41 -12.89
N VAL A 37 0.83 9.49 -12.10
CA VAL A 37 1.41 9.06 -10.83
C VAL A 37 2.10 7.73 -11.05
N PHE A 38 3.39 7.65 -10.76
CA PHE A 38 4.20 6.44 -10.87
C PHE A 38 5.36 6.46 -9.88
N PHE A 39 5.98 5.31 -9.64
CA PHE A 39 7.17 5.19 -8.80
C PHE A 39 8.34 4.60 -9.60
N ARG A 40 9.59 4.69 -9.10
CA ARG A 40 10.78 4.34 -9.89
C ARG A 40 11.50 3.08 -9.42
N ARG A 41 11.28 2.64 -8.19
CA ARG A 41 11.92 1.45 -7.62
C ARG A 41 10.99 0.77 -6.63
N ASN A 42 11.03 -0.55 -6.59
CA ASN A 42 10.30 -1.30 -5.59
C ASN A 42 10.92 -1.12 -4.19
N PRO A 43 10.10 -0.98 -3.14
CA PRO A 43 10.58 -1.02 -1.76
C PRO A 43 11.36 -2.31 -1.46
N ASP A 44 12.34 -2.20 -0.58
CA ASP A 44 13.19 -3.34 -0.16
C ASP A 44 13.82 -4.14 -1.31
N LYS A 45 14.01 -3.53 -2.47
CA LYS A 45 14.47 -4.19 -3.71
C LYS A 45 13.62 -5.40 -4.09
N GLY A 46 12.34 -5.40 -3.73
CA GLY A 46 11.37 -6.44 -4.06
C GLY A 46 11.06 -6.52 -5.55
N GLY A 47 10.42 -7.59 -6.00
CA GLY A 47 10.04 -7.76 -7.41
C GLY A 47 8.86 -6.88 -7.84
N PHE A 48 8.01 -6.46 -6.91
CA PHE A 48 6.80 -5.68 -7.15
C PHE A 48 6.41 -4.84 -5.93
N ALA A 49 5.40 -3.99 -6.10
CA ALA A 49 4.69 -3.32 -5.02
C ALA A 49 3.19 -3.61 -5.11
N ILE A 50 2.43 -3.28 -4.06
CA ILE A 50 0.97 -3.37 -4.01
C ILE A 50 0.41 -1.95 -4.00
N PHE A 51 -0.50 -1.65 -4.90
CA PHE A 51 -1.18 -0.37 -4.96
C PHE A 51 -2.19 -0.24 -3.83
N GLY A 52 -2.08 0.80 -3.02
CA GLY A 52 -3.00 1.16 -1.95
C GLY A 52 -3.28 2.65 -1.89
N GLY A 53 -4.42 3.00 -1.27
CA GLY A 53 -4.80 4.39 -1.02
C GLY A 53 -5.78 4.99 -2.03
N LEU A 54 -6.28 4.23 -3.00
CA LEU A 54 -7.21 4.75 -4.01
C LEU A 54 -8.52 5.24 -3.37
N GLU A 55 -9.09 4.49 -2.44
CA GLU A 55 -10.32 4.90 -1.75
C GLU A 55 -10.15 6.25 -1.04
N GLN A 56 -9.04 6.46 -0.33
CA GLN A 56 -8.75 7.73 0.33
C GLN A 56 -8.53 8.87 -0.67
N ILE A 57 -7.87 8.61 -1.80
CA ILE A 57 -7.67 9.58 -2.90
C ILE A 57 -9.02 10.00 -3.49
N VAL A 58 -9.90 9.04 -3.76
CA VAL A 58 -11.25 9.30 -4.27
C VAL A 58 -12.05 10.13 -3.29
N GLU A 59 -12.04 9.77 -2.00
CA GLU A 59 -12.72 10.54 -0.95
C GLU A 59 -12.20 11.98 -0.88
N TYR A 60 -10.88 12.18 -0.93
CA TYR A 60 -10.26 13.49 -0.94
C TYR A 60 -10.71 14.32 -2.15
N ILE A 61 -10.63 13.78 -3.36
CA ILE A 61 -10.97 14.49 -4.61
C ILE A 61 -12.44 14.90 -4.62
N LEU A 62 -13.35 14.02 -4.18
CA LEU A 62 -14.79 14.29 -4.16
C LEU A 62 -15.20 15.33 -3.11
N ASN A 63 -14.41 15.49 -2.05
CA ASN A 63 -14.67 16.43 -0.97
C ASN A 63 -13.77 17.68 -1.03
N LEU A 64 -12.98 17.83 -2.09
CA LEU A 64 -12.05 18.96 -2.24
C LEU A 64 -12.82 20.29 -2.37
N HIS A 65 -12.66 21.17 -1.40
CA HIS A 65 -13.29 22.51 -1.36
C HIS A 65 -12.48 23.43 -0.42
N PHE A 66 -12.58 24.72 -0.63
CA PHE A 66 -11.93 25.72 0.22
C PHE A 66 -12.98 26.46 1.03
N ASP A 67 -12.89 26.37 2.35
CA ASP A 67 -13.79 27.09 3.25
C ASP A 67 -13.30 28.53 3.52
N GLU A 68 -14.11 29.33 4.25
CA GLU A 68 -13.77 30.73 4.54
C GLU A 68 -12.45 30.85 5.32
N SER A 69 -12.10 29.89 6.18
CA SER A 69 -10.85 29.92 6.93
C SER A 69 -9.63 29.67 6.03
N ASP A 70 -9.76 28.82 5.02
CA ASP A 70 -8.74 28.57 3.99
C ASP A 70 -8.50 29.83 3.16
N ILE A 71 -9.59 30.46 2.72
CA ILE A 71 -9.54 31.69 1.91
C ILE A 71 -8.92 32.84 2.71
N ASP A 72 -9.28 33.00 3.97
CA ASP A 72 -8.71 34.04 4.84
C ASP A 72 -7.23 33.79 5.10
N PHE A 73 -6.82 32.53 5.29
CA PHE A 73 -5.41 32.18 5.39
C PHE A 73 -4.63 32.55 4.12
N LEU A 74 -5.14 32.21 2.94
CA LEU A 74 -4.51 32.52 1.65
C LEU A 74 -4.48 34.04 1.42
N ARG A 75 -5.54 34.79 1.75
CA ARG A 75 -5.59 36.26 1.66
C ARG A 75 -4.49 36.90 2.51
N ASN A 76 -4.25 36.39 3.69
CA ASN A 76 -3.24 36.90 4.61
C ASN A 76 -1.80 36.65 4.13
N GLN A 77 -1.58 35.79 3.13
CA GLN A 77 -0.26 35.66 2.48
C GLN A 77 0.09 36.91 1.63
N GLY A 78 -0.91 37.70 1.22
CA GLY A 78 -0.70 38.97 0.51
C GLY A 78 -0.19 38.86 -0.93
N ILE A 79 -0.22 37.68 -1.53
CA ILE A 79 0.29 37.41 -2.89
C ILE A 79 -0.78 36.95 -3.88
N PHE A 80 -1.96 36.56 -3.39
CA PHE A 80 -3.07 36.08 -4.21
C PHE A 80 -4.06 37.21 -4.49
N SER A 81 -4.58 37.28 -5.74
CA SER A 81 -5.59 38.25 -6.11
C SER A 81 -6.96 37.88 -5.55
N GLU A 82 -7.81 38.88 -5.27
CA GLU A 82 -9.19 38.61 -4.79
C GLU A 82 -10.03 37.83 -5.81
N GLU A 83 -9.77 38.02 -7.10
CA GLU A 83 -10.42 37.26 -8.17
C GLU A 83 -10.09 35.76 -8.08
N PHE A 84 -8.83 35.41 -7.83
CA PHE A 84 -8.41 34.03 -7.63
C PHE A 84 -8.98 33.44 -6.33
N LEU A 85 -8.96 34.20 -5.23
CA LEU A 85 -9.57 33.78 -3.96
C LEU A 85 -11.08 33.53 -4.10
N ASN A 86 -11.79 34.36 -4.87
CA ASN A 86 -13.20 34.12 -5.19
C ASN A 86 -13.40 32.89 -6.07
N TYR A 87 -12.53 32.64 -7.04
CA TYR A 87 -12.53 31.40 -7.83
C TYR A 87 -12.39 30.15 -6.92
N LEU A 88 -11.50 30.19 -5.93
CA LEU A 88 -11.30 29.06 -5.01
C LEU A 88 -12.52 28.80 -4.11
N LYS A 89 -13.32 29.79 -3.75
CA LYS A 89 -14.56 29.61 -2.95
C LYS A 89 -15.58 28.68 -3.62
N ASP A 90 -15.66 28.76 -4.94
CA ASP A 90 -16.59 27.96 -5.74
C ASP A 90 -15.90 26.73 -6.35
N PHE A 91 -14.67 26.44 -5.94
CA PHE A 91 -13.86 25.37 -6.51
C PHE A 91 -14.46 24.00 -6.18
N SER A 92 -14.51 23.15 -7.19
CA SER A 92 -14.72 21.72 -7.07
C SER A 92 -13.93 21.03 -8.17
N PHE A 93 -13.41 19.86 -7.92
CA PHE A 93 -12.70 19.09 -8.95
C PHE A 93 -13.67 18.66 -10.06
N THR A 94 -13.31 18.94 -11.31
CA THR A 94 -14.16 18.68 -12.49
C THR A 94 -13.56 17.68 -13.47
N GLY A 95 -12.40 17.13 -13.17
CA GLY A 95 -11.65 16.24 -14.03
C GLY A 95 -12.05 14.76 -13.97
N ASP A 96 -11.28 13.97 -14.72
CA ASP A 96 -11.37 12.53 -14.78
C ASP A 96 -10.18 11.90 -14.05
N VAL A 97 -10.40 10.77 -13.38
CA VAL A 97 -9.33 9.98 -12.73
C VAL A 97 -9.35 8.57 -13.28
N TYR A 98 -8.26 8.19 -13.89
CA TYR A 98 -7.99 6.82 -14.34
C TYR A 98 -7.01 6.18 -13.35
N ALA A 99 -7.30 4.99 -12.87
CA ALA A 99 -6.44 4.29 -11.94
C ALA A 99 -6.43 2.77 -12.19
N PHE A 100 -5.34 2.12 -11.78
CA PHE A 100 -5.37 0.67 -11.59
C PHE A 100 -6.37 0.35 -10.46
N PRO A 101 -7.00 -0.83 -10.45
CA PRO A 101 -7.74 -1.29 -9.28
C PRO A 101 -6.86 -1.27 -8.02
N GLU A 102 -7.39 -0.77 -6.90
CA GLU A 102 -6.66 -0.86 -5.64
C GLU A 102 -6.36 -2.32 -5.31
N GLY A 103 -5.21 -2.60 -4.70
CA GLY A 103 -4.71 -3.96 -4.50
C GLY A 103 -3.99 -4.56 -5.72
N SER A 104 -3.91 -3.86 -6.86
CA SER A 104 -3.12 -4.33 -8.00
C SER A 104 -1.65 -4.48 -7.62
N ILE A 105 -1.03 -5.55 -8.13
CA ILE A 105 0.43 -5.64 -8.18
C ILE A 105 0.91 -4.63 -9.22
N ILE A 106 1.87 -3.79 -8.84
CA ILE A 106 2.38 -2.68 -9.66
C ILE A 106 3.90 -2.71 -9.74
N TYR A 107 4.41 -2.15 -10.83
CA TYR A 107 5.84 -2.15 -11.13
C TYR A 107 6.37 -0.73 -11.43
N PRO A 108 7.69 -0.52 -11.32
CA PRO A 108 8.27 0.81 -11.55
C PRO A 108 7.97 1.38 -12.93
N ASN A 109 7.72 2.70 -12.97
CA ASN A 109 7.44 3.51 -14.17
C ASN A 109 6.09 3.25 -14.86
N GLU A 110 5.23 2.43 -14.30
CA GLU A 110 3.84 2.33 -14.71
C GLU A 110 3.04 3.57 -14.25
N PRO A 111 2.25 4.21 -15.12
CA PRO A 111 1.31 5.24 -14.70
C PRO A 111 0.11 4.61 -13.99
N VAL A 112 0.25 4.40 -12.67
CA VAL A 112 -0.75 3.71 -11.83
C VAL A 112 -2.03 4.54 -11.70
N ILE A 113 -1.88 5.86 -11.61
CA ILE A 113 -3.00 6.81 -11.66
C ILE A 113 -2.70 7.82 -12.77
N THR A 114 -3.72 8.19 -13.53
CA THR A 114 -3.65 9.33 -14.47
C THR A 114 -4.82 10.26 -14.18
N ILE A 115 -4.51 11.53 -13.87
CA ILE A 115 -5.49 12.58 -13.68
C ILE A 115 -5.58 13.41 -14.96
N VAL A 116 -6.79 13.50 -15.52
CA VAL A 116 -7.08 14.25 -16.75
C VAL A 116 -8.08 15.35 -16.41
N ALA A 117 -7.61 16.58 -16.29
CA ALA A 117 -8.44 17.67 -15.74
C ALA A 117 -8.02 19.03 -16.32
N PRO A 118 -8.79 20.10 -16.08
CA PRO A 118 -8.30 21.46 -16.25
C PRO A 118 -6.99 21.65 -15.47
N LEU A 119 -6.10 22.51 -15.93
CA LEU A 119 -4.74 22.61 -15.44
C LEU A 119 -4.64 22.92 -13.94
N ILE A 120 -5.52 23.78 -13.41
CA ILE A 120 -5.55 24.10 -11.96
C ILE A 120 -6.02 22.89 -11.16
N ASP A 121 -7.11 22.23 -11.58
CA ASP A 121 -7.66 21.05 -10.91
C ASP A 121 -6.60 19.94 -10.79
N ALA A 122 -5.88 19.68 -11.90
CA ALA A 122 -4.83 18.67 -11.93
C ALA A 122 -3.61 19.06 -11.04
N GLN A 123 -3.31 20.36 -10.91
CA GLN A 123 -2.14 20.80 -10.15
C GLN A 123 -2.34 20.71 -8.65
N ILE A 124 -3.49 21.11 -8.13
CA ILE A 124 -3.70 21.26 -6.67
C ILE A 124 -3.94 19.94 -5.92
N VAL A 125 -3.99 18.82 -6.60
CA VAL A 125 -4.18 17.50 -5.99
C VAL A 125 -2.87 16.70 -5.84
N GLU A 126 -1.74 17.21 -6.33
CA GLU A 126 -0.46 16.50 -6.41
C GLU A 126 -0.01 15.94 -5.05
N THR A 127 0.17 16.82 -4.06
CA THR A 127 0.73 16.42 -2.75
C THR A 127 -0.19 15.44 -2.01
N ALA A 128 -1.49 15.69 -2.00
CA ALA A 128 -2.45 14.82 -1.31
C ALA A 128 -2.50 13.42 -1.93
N VAL A 129 -2.62 13.32 -3.26
CA VAL A 129 -2.61 12.06 -4.01
C VAL A 129 -1.33 11.27 -3.75
N LEU A 130 -0.18 11.94 -3.81
CA LEU A 130 1.11 11.30 -3.56
C LEU A 130 1.25 10.81 -2.11
N THR A 131 0.84 11.62 -1.14
CA THR A 131 0.93 11.27 0.28
C THR A 131 0.12 10.02 0.60
N MET A 132 -1.12 9.94 0.10
CA MET A 132 -2.04 8.83 0.34
C MET A 132 -1.55 7.54 -0.36
N MET A 133 -1.18 7.62 -1.63
CA MET A 133 -0.65 6.48 -2.39
C MET A 133 0.68 5.99 -1.80
N ASN A 134 1.62 6.89 -1.54
CA ASN A 134 2.95 6.53 -1.03
C ASN A 134 2.85 5.73 0.27
N HIS A 135 2.09 6.25 1.24
CA HIS A 135 1.97 5.61 2.55
C HIS A 135 1.30 4.24 2.45
N GLN A 136 0.12 4.17 1.84
CA GLN A 136 -0.65 2.92 1.83
C GLN A 136 -0.01 1.86 0.91
N SER A 137 0.55 2.23 -0.23
CA SER A 137 1.26 1.27 -1.09
C SER A 137 2.52 0.72 -0.41
N LEU A 138 3.27 1.57 0.29
CA LEU A 138 4.45 1.16 1.05
C LEU A 138 4.10 0.12 2.13
N ILE A 139 3.08 0.42 2.95
CA ILE A 139 2.70 -0.44 4.08
C ILE A 139 2.04 -1.73 3.59
N ALA A 140 1.19 -1.69 2.55
CA ALA A 140 0.62 -2.89 1.95
C ALA A 140 1.70 -3.83 1.39
N THR A 141 2.71 -3.26 0.72
CA THR A 141 3.85 -4.00 0.18
C THR A 141 4.67 -4.64 1.29
N LYS A 142 4.99 -3.88 2.35
CA LYS A 142 5.72 -4.40 3.53
C LYS A 142 4.95 -5.48 4.26
N ALA A 143 3.65 -5.26 4.48
CA ALA A 143 2.77 -6.25 5.10
C ALA A 143 2.75 -7.57 4.32
N ASN A 144 2.67 -7.50 3.00
CA ASN A 144 2.66 -8.69 2.14
C ASN A 144 3.98 -9.48 2.23
N ARG A 145 5.13 -8.81 2.28
CA ARG A 145 6.42 -9.47 2.50
C ARG A 145 6.43 -10.24 3.82
N ILE A 146 5.94 -9.61 4.90
CA ILE A 146 5.85 -10.22 6.23
C ILE A 146 4.88 -11.41 6.24
N VAL A 147 3.70 -11.27 5.63
CA VAL A 147 2.70 -12.34 5.54
C VAL A 147 3.24 -13.55 4.77
N ARG A 148 3.93 -13.33 3.65
CA ARG A 148 4.55 -14.43 2.88
C ARG A 148 5.66 -15.12 3.68
N ALA A 149 6.47 -14.37 4.44
CA ALA A 149 7.49 -14.93 5.31
C ALA A 149 6.90 -15.79 6.44
N ALA A 150 5.68 -15.50 6.87
CA ALA A 150 4.99 -16.28 7.91
C ALA A 150 4.51 -17.67 7.44
N ASP A 151 4.62 -17.98 6.15
CA ASP A 151 4.36 -19.30 5.58
C ASP A 151 3.01 -19.88 6.05
N GLY A 152 1.92 -19.16 5.78
CA GLY A 152 0.54 -19.51 6.12
C GLY A 152 0.12 -19.29 7.58
N ARG A 153 1.02 -18.82 8.44
CA ARG A 153 0.71 -18.50 9.83
C ARG A 153 0.04 -17.14 9.95
N VAL A 154 -0.66 -16.94 11.07
CA VAL A 154 -1.37 -15.69 11.33
C VAL A 154 -0.39 -14.55 11.59
N VAL A 155 -0.63 -13.41 10.95
CA VAL A 155 0.07 -12.15 11.21
C VAL A 155 -0.95 -11.12 11.68
N ALA A 156 -0.69 -10.48 12.83
CA ALA A 156 -1.49 -9.40 13.39
C ALA A 156 -0.68 -8.09 13.42
N ASP A 157 -1.31 -6.97 13.07
CA ASP A 157 -0.70 -5.65 13.20
C ASP A 157 -0.76 -5.14 14.64
N PHE A 158 0.41 -4.91 15.23
CA PHE A 158 0.61 -4.32 16.57
C PHE A 158 1.36 -2.99 16.50
N GLY A 159 1.27 -2.29 15.36
CA GLY A 159 2.15 -1.16 15.03
C GLY A 159 1.70 0.21 15.51
N ALA A 160 0.42 0.43 15.87
CA ALA A 160 -0.15 1.75 16.06
C ALA A 160 0.71 2.73 16.89
N ARG A 161 1.21 2.28 18.06
CA ARG A 161 2.01 3.13 18.96
C ARG A 161 3.41 3.50 18.42
N ARG A 162 3.82 2.92 17.30
CA ARG A 162 5.08 3.17 16.59
C ARG A 162 4.90 3.87 15.26
N ALA A 163 3.66 4.08 14.82
CA ALA A 163 3.35 4.85 13.62
C ALA A 163 3.78 6.32 13.80
N HIS A 164 4.05 6.99 12.70
CA HIS A 164 4.56 8.37 12.71
C HIS A 164 3.48 9.39 13.08
N ASN A 165 2.19 9.04 12.94
CA ASN A 165 1.04 9.88 13.28
C ASN A 165 -0.22 9.01 13.43
N VAL A 166 -1.31 9.60 13.91
CA VAL A 166 -2.63 8.95 14.03
C VAL A 166 -3.09 8.40 12.69
N ASP A 167 -3.06 9.20 11.63
CA ASP A 167 -3.46 8.78 10.29
C ASP A 167 -2.56 7.64 9.76
N ALA A 168 -1.26 7.69 10.02
CA ALA A 168 -0.35 6.62 9.67
C ALA A 168 -0.65 5.31 10.43
N ALA A 169 -1.17 5.38 11.66
CA ALA A 169 -1.62 4.19 12.39
C ALA A 169 -2.91 3.62 11.79
N VAL A 170 -3.89 4.46 11.49
CA VAL A 170 -5.22 4.06 11.01
C VAL A 170 -5.18 3.55 9.57
N TYR A 171 -4.65 4.36 8.64
CA TYR A 171 -4.52 3.98 7.24
C TYR A 171 -3.40 2.95 7.01
N GLY A 172 -2.39 2.91 7.90
CA GLY A 172 -1.39 1.85 7.89
C GLY A 172 -1.98 0.49 8.25
N ALA A 173 -2.90 0.42 9.21
CA ALA A 173 -3.64 -0.81 9.52
C ALA A 173 -4.52 -1.26 8.33
N ARG A 174 -5.21 -0.31 7.66
CA ARG A 174 -5.95 -0.57 6.42
C ARG A 174 -5.06 -1.18 5.34
N ALA A 175 -3.94 -0.54 5.07
CA ALA A 175 -2.98 -0.99 4.07
C ALA A 175 -2.36 -2.35 4.42
N ALA A 176 -2.04 -2.59 5.69
CA ALA A 176 -1.54 -3.88 6.15
C ALA A 176 -2.57 -5.00 5.96
N TYR A 177 -3.85 -4.72 6.17
CA TYR A 177 -4.93 -5.69 5.91
C TYR A 177 -5.06 -6.04 4.43
N ILE A 178 -4.99 -5.05 3.53
CA ILE A 178 -4.91 -5.27 2.07
C ILE A 178 -3.71 -6.17 1.74
N GLY A 179 -2.55 -5.91 2.36
CA GLY A 179 -1.32 -6.71 2.18
C GLY A 179 -1.39 -8.15 2.73
N GLY A 180 -2.50 -8.53 3.42
CA GLY A 180 -2.77 -9.89 3.88
C GLY A 180 -2.70 -10.11 5.40
N VAL A 181 -2.40 -9.09 6.21
CA VAL A 181 -2.50 -9.16 7.67
C VAL A 181 -3.93 -9.48 8.08
N GLN A 182 -4.13 -10.34 9.10
CA GLN A 182 -5.46 -10.86 9.42
C GLN A 182 -6.24 -10.01 10.43
N SER A 183 -5.54 -9.21 11.24
CA SER A 183 -6.17 -8.38 12.28
C SER A 183 -5.28 -7.23 12.67
N THR A 184 -5.85 -6.23 13.35
CA THR A 184 -5.09 -5.11 13.92
C THR A 184 -5.38 -4.93 15.39
N ALA A 185 -4.42 -4.42 16.15
CA ALA A 185 -4.64 -3.94 17.51
C ALA A 185 -5.18 -2.49 17.55
N THR A 186 -5.27 -1.81 16.39
CA THR A 186 -5.73 -0.43 16.28
C THR A 186 -7.26 -0.39 16.24
N VAL A 187 -7.87 -0.16 17.39
CA VAL A 187 -9.34 -0.21 17.57
C VAL A 187 -10.06 0.75 16.61
N LEU A 188 -9.52 1.97 16.43
CA LEU A 188 -10.07 2.97 15.52
C LEU A 188 -10.09 2.47 14.06
N ALA A 189 -9.04 1.81 13.60
CA ALA A 189 -9.01 1.22 12.26
C ALA A 189 -10.02 0.07 12.12
N GLY A 190 -10.20 -0.76 13.16
CA GLY A 190 -11.24 -1.78 13.19
C GLY A 190 -12.63 -1.19 13.09
N GLN A 191 -12.91 -0.11 13.82
CA GLN A 191 -14.20 0.60 13.78
C GLN A 191 -14.44 1.25 12.40
N GLN A 192 -13.44 1.90 11.84
CA GLN A 192 -13.56 2.71 10.63
C GLN A 192 -13.64 1.85 9.36
N PHE A 193 -12.87 0.76 9.30
CA PHE A 193 -12.72 -0.07 8.10
C PHE A 193 -13.25 -1.50 8.24
N GLY A 194 -13.81 -1.86 9.39
CA GLY A 194 -14.33 -3.22 9.60
C GLY A 194 -13.24 -4.29 9.77
N ILE A 195 -11.97 -3.90 10.02
CA ILE A 195 -10.87 -4.85 10.19
C ILE A 195 -11.05 -5.60 11.52
N PRO A 196 -10.89 -6.95 11.54
CA PRO A 196 -10.94 -7.70 12.79
C PRO A 196 -9.93 -7.16 13.82
N VAL A 197 -10.39 -6.86 15.04
CA VAL A 197 -9.52 -6.38 16.11
C VAL A 197 -9.03 -7.56 16.94
N SER A 198 -7.72 -7.54 17.24
CA SER A 198 -7.10 -8.54 18.10
C SER A 198 -6.06 -7.92 19.02
N GLY A 199 -5.86 -8.55 20.16
CA GLY A 199 -4.88 -8.13 21.14
C GLY A 199 -4.85 -9.10 22.31
N THR A 200 -3.85 -8.93 23.17
CA THR A 200 -3.72 -9.69 24.40
C THR A 200 -3.64 -8.72 25.58
N MET A 201 -2.80 -8.97 26.54
CA MET A 201 -2.49 -8.06 27.63
C MET A 201 -1.12 -7.40 27.41
N ALA A 202 -0.84 -6.32 28.14
CA ALA A 202 0.49 -5.74 28.27
C ALA A 202 1.17 -6.22 29.55
N HIS A 203 2.49 -6.04 29.67
CA HIS A 203 3.25 -6.35 30.90
C HIS A 203 2.69 -5.61 32.11
N SER A 204 2.15 -4.40 31.96
CA SER A 204 1.52 -3.62 33.04
C SER A 204 0.35 -4.34 33.71
N TRP A 205 -0.41 -5.18 32.96
CA TRP A 205 -1.45 -6.02 33.54
C TRP A 205 -0.85 -7.02 34.53
N VAL A 206 0.22 -7.71 34.11
CA VAL A 206 0.90 -8.69 34.98
C VAL A 206 1.53 -8.01 36.18
N MET A 207 2.19 -6.86 35.97
CA MET A 207 2.86 -6.09 37.02
C MET A 207 1.92 -5.44 38.04
N TYR A 208 0.65 -5.22 37.67
CA TYR A 208 -0.38 -4.66 38.56
C TYR A 208 -0.84 -5.66 39.62
N HIS A 209 -0.81 -6.97 39.32
CA HIS A 209 -1.23 -8.02 40.22
C HIS A 209 -0.07 -8.49 41.11
N ASP A 210 -0.38 -9.10 42.26
CA ASP A 210 0.61 -9.56 43.22
C ASP A 210 1.50 -10.71 42.70
N SER A 211 1.01 -11.43 41.65
CA SER A 211 1.76 -12.50 40.98
C SER A 211 1.28 -12.71 39.56
N GLU A 212 2.10 -13.35 38.70
CA GLU A 212 1.68 -13.77 37.35
C GLU A 212 0.47 -14.72 37.38
N TYR A 213 0.42 -15.60 38.39
CA TYR A 213 -0.73 -16.50 38.56
C TYR A 213 -2.04 -15.72 38.76
N GLU A 214 -2.06 -14.75 39.68
CA GLU A 214 -3.26 -13.92 39.90
C GLU A 214 -3.62 -13.07 38.68
N ALA A 215 -2.62 -12.54 37.98
CA ALA A 215 -2.83 -11.79 36.74
C ALA A 215 -3.48 -12.66 35.66
N PHE A 216 -2.98 -13.85 35.42
CA PHE A 216 -3.50 -14.78 34.41
C PHE A 216 -4.87 -15.33 34.81
N LYS A 217 -5.08 -15.63 36.08
CA LYS A 217 -6.37 -16.05 36.63
C LYS A 217 -7.44 -14.97 36.42
N ALA A 218 -7.15 -13.72 36.82
CA ALA A 218 -8.08 -12.61 36.65
C ALA A 218 -8.44 -12.38 35.17
N TYR A 219 -7.47 -12.51 34.26
CA TYR A 219 -7.74 -12.41 32.82
C TYR A 219 -8.59 -13.58 32.29
N ALA A 220 -8.29 -14.80 32.74
CA ALA A 220 -9.04 -16.00 32.34
C ALA A 220 -10.51 -15.98 32.80
N GLU A 221 -10.78 -15.45 33.99
CA GLU A 221 -12.12 -15.31 34.54
C GLU A 221 -12.97 -14.30 33.71
N VAL A 222 -12.37 -13.25 33.17
CA VAL A 222 -13.06 -12.23 32.34
C VAL A 222 -13.17 -12.68 30.88
N TYR A 223 -12.11 -13.29 30.32
CA TYR A 223 -12.02 -13.67 28.91
C TYR A 223 -11.72 -15.17 28.72
N PRO A 224 -12.57 -16.07 29.20
CA PRO A 224 -12.29 -17.52 29.21
C PRO A 224 -12.17 -18.12 27.80
N ASP A 225 -12.86 -17.55 26.80
CA ASP A 225 -12.84 -18.03 25.41
C ASP A 225 -11.67 -17.46 24.59
N GLY A 226 -11.04 -16.40 25.06
CA GLY A 226 -9.97 -15.66 24.37
C GLY A 226 -8.64 -15.58 25.16
N ALA A 227 -8.45 -16.40 26.20
CA ALA A 227 -7.30 -16.31 27.08
C ALA A 227 -5.98 -16.59 26.35
N VAL A 228 -5.17 -15.54 26.18
CA VAL A 228 -3.78 -15.57 25.70
C VAL A 228 -2.92 -14.83 26.71
N PHE A 229 -1.94 -15.53 27.33
CA PHE A 229 -1.13 -14.98 28.42
C PHE A 229 0.23 -14.54 27.94
N LEU A 230 0.66 -13.34 28.37
CA LEU A 230 1.99 -12.79 28.13
C LEU A 230 2.95 -13.32 29.20
N VAL A 231 3.82 -14.26 28.80
CA VAL A 231 4.55 -15.13 29.76
C VAL A 231 6.00 -14.70 30.01
N ASP A 232 6.43 -13.57 29.47
CA ASP A 232 7.81 -13.11 29.54
C ASP A 232 7.98 -11.83 30.41
N THR A 233 7.05 -11.57 31.33
CA THR A 233 7.17 -10.43 32.23
C THR A 233 8.35 -10.58 33.18
N TYR A 234 8.61 -11.78 33.69
CA TYR A 234 9.71 -12.07 34.62
C TYR A 234 10.65 -13.18 34.11
N ASP A 235 10.15 -14.42 34.06
CA ASP A 235 10.91 -15.59 33.58
C ASP A 235 9.98 -16.53 32.82
N VAL A 236 10.23 -16.69 31.55
CA VAL A 236 9.35 -17.48 30.65
C VAL A 236 9.24 -18.93 31.11
N LEU A 237 10.38 -19.58 31.42
CA LEU A 237 10.42 -21.03 31.63
C LEU A 237 10.20 -21.43 33.09
N ASN A 238 10.60 -20.56 34.04
CA ASN A 238 10.50 -20.87 35.46
C ASN A 238 9.27 -20.23 36.14
N SER A 239 8.63 -19.24 35.51
CA SER A 239 7.47 -18.55 36.06
C SER A 239 6.31 -18.48 35.08
N GLY A 240 6.45 -17.79 33.93
CA GLY A 240 5.35 -17.45 33.01
C GLY A 240 4.62 -18.68 32.46
N VAL A 241 5.31 -19.60 31.79
CA VAL A 241 4.71 -20.81 31.23
C VAL A 241 4.17 -21.74 32.32
N PRO A 242 4.87 -22.00 33.44
CA PRO A 242 4.31 -22.77 34.58
C PRO A 242 2.99 -22.17 35.11
N ASN A 243 2.93 -20.84 35.32
CA ASN A 243 1.71 -20.17 35.80
C ASN A 243 0.59 -20.21 34.76
N ALA A 244 0.91 -20.07 33.46
CA ALA A 244 -0.07 -20.21 32.39
C ALA A 244 -0.69 -21.62 32.37
N ILE A 245 0.11 -22.67 32.50
CA ILE A 245 -0.33 -24.06 32.62
C ILE A 245 -1.21 -24.25 33.86
N LYS A 246 -0.78 -23.71 35.01
CA LYS A 246 -1.54 -23.82 36.26
C LYS A 246 -2.93 -23.18 36.15
N VAL A 247 -3.01 -21.95 35.59
CA VAL A 247 -4.30 -21.28 35.37
C VAL A 247 -5.17 -22.05 34.35
N ALA A 248 -4.56 -22.60 33.29
CA ALA A 248 -5.28 -23.43 32.32
C ALA A 248 -5.97 -24.63 33.02
N LYS A 249 -5.26 -25.30 33.96
CA LYS A 249 -5.75 -26.47 34.68
C LYS A 249 -6.72 -26.13 35.80
N GLU A 250 -6.43 -25.11 36.57
CA GLU A 250 -7.19 -24.80 37.81
C GLU A 250 -8.38 -23.86 37.54
N VAL A 251 -8.36 -23.08 36.47
CA VAL A 251 -9.40 -22.09 36.17
C VAL A 251 -10.16 -22.41 34.89
N LEU A 252 -9.45 -22.54 33.75
CA LEU A 252 -10.13 -22.70 32.46
C LEU A 252 -10.76 -24.09 32.28
N GLU A 253 -10.03 -25.18 32.57
CA GLU A 253 -10.58 -26.53 32.40
C GLU A 253 -11.83 -26.79 33.24
N PRO A 254 -11.91 -26.36 34.51
CA PRO A 254 -13.17 -26.49 35.29
C PRO A 254 -14.35 -25.71 34.68
N MET A 255 -14.07 -24.63 33.93
CA MET A 255 -15.09 -23.90 33.19
C MET A 255 -15.45 -24.53 31.84
N GLY A 256 -14.84 -25.66 31.47
CA GLY A 256 -14.98 -26.29 30.16
C GLY A 256 -14.26 -25.50 29.04
N LYS A 257 -13.27 -24.68 29.38
CA LYS A 257 -12.56 -23.83 28.45
C LYS A 257 -11.10 -24.28 28.30
N ARG A 258 -10.43 -23.78 27.20
CA ARG A 258 -9.06 -24.13 26.89
C ARG A 258 -8.21 -22.85 26.80
N LEU A 259 -6.96 -22.91 27.26
CA LEU A 259 -6.00 -21.85 27.04
C LEU A 259 -5.75 -21.69 25.52
N LYS A 260 -6.05 -20.53 24.97
CA LYS A 260 -5.92 -20.27 23.52
C LYS A 260 -4.49 -20.08 23.09
N GLY A 261 -3.66 -19.46 23.94
CA GLY A 261 -2.27 -19.22 23.57
C GLY A 261 -1.43 -18.63 24.70
N ILE A 262 -0.14 -18.62 24.44
CA ILE A 262 0.86 -17.83 25.16
C ILE A 262 1.54 -16.89 24.21
N ARG A 263 2.04 -15.74 24.71
CA ARG A 263 2.79 -14.75 23.94
C ARG A 263 4.18 -14.57 24.51
N LEU A 264 5.18 -14.59 23.61
CA LEU A 264 6.58 -14.31 23.84
C LEU A 264 6.93 -12.99 23.15
N ASP A 265 7.42 -12.00 23.89
CA ASP A 265 7.75 -10.64 23.42
C ASP A 265 9.22 -10.30 23.55
N SER A 266 10.05 -11.19 24.10
CA SER A 266 11.46 -10.95 24.38
C SER A 266 12.32 -12.23 24.39
N GLY A 267 13.64 -12.06 24.37
CA GLY A 267 14.62 -13.14 24.44
C GLY A 267 14.84 -13.88 23.11
N ASP A 268 15.43 -15.07 23.19
CA ASP A 268 15.57 -15.97 22.04
C ASP A 268 14.23 -16.66 21.74
N LEU A 269 13.45 -16.06 20.86
CA LEU A 269 12.08 -16.49 20.57
C LEU A 269 12.01 -17.94 20.05
N ALA A 270 12.98 -18.39 19.23
CA ALA A 270 12.97 -19.75 18.70
C ALA A 270 13.26 -20.78 19.80
N TYR A 271 14.25 -20.49 20.64
CA TYR A 271 14.60 -21.35 21.77
C TYR A 271 13.46 -21.41 22.80
N LEU A 272 12.94 -20.25 23.21
CA LEU A 272 11.87 -20.15 24.20
C LEU A 272 10.59 -20.83 23.69
N ALA A 273 10.19 -20.62 22.43
CA ALA A 273 9.03 -21.26 21.83
C ALA A 273 9.15 -22.81 21.85
N LYS A 274 10.34 -23.36 21.52
CA LYS A 274 10.58 -24.81 21.58
C LYS A 274 10.47 -25.37 22.98
N LYS A 275 10.98 -24.65 23.98
CA LYS A 275 10.87 -25.07 25.39
C LYS A 275 9.45 -24.96 25.91
N ALA A 276 8.78 -23.83 25.65
CA ALA A 276 7.39 -23.61 26.01
C ALA A 276 6.45 -24.67 25.39
N ARG A 277 6.65 -24.99 24.09
CA ARG A 277 5.85 -26.03 23.41
C ARG A 277 5.95 -27.39 24.12
N ARG A 278 7.16 -27.81 24.48
CA ARG A 278 7.36 -29.08 25.22
C ARG A 278 6.68 -29.08 26.58
N MET A 279 6.68 -27.94 27.29
CA MET A 279 6.00 -27.81 28.57
C MET A 279 4.49 -27.86 28.43
N LEU A 280 3.95 -27.18 27.44
CA LEU A 280 2.50 -27.18 27.12
C LEU A 280 2.03 -28.58 26.71
N ASP A 281 2.76 -29.27 25.81
CA ASP A 281 2.44 -30.62 25.37
C ASP A 281 2.46 -31.61 26.54
N LYS A 282 3.48 -31.54 27.40
CA LYS A 282 3.54 -32.38 28.61
C LYS A 282 2.37 -32.16 29.57
N ALA A 283 1.77 -30.95 29.52
CA ALA A 283 0.60 -30.60 30.31
C ALA A 283 -0.74 -30.93 29.62
N GLY A 284 -0.74 -31.53 28.41
CA GLY A 284 -1.94 -31.81 27.62
C GLY A 284 -2.58 -30.56 27.01
N LEU A 285 -1.74 -29.57 26.63
CA LEU A 285 -2.16 -28.30 26.03
C LEU A 285 -1.56 -28.16 24.62
N GLU A 286 -1.62 -29.22 23.81
CA GLU A 286 -1.10 -29.29 22.46
C GLU A 286 -1.80 -28.28 21.50
N ASP A 287 -3.05 -27.94 21.79
CA ASP A 287 -3.88 -26.97 21.07
C ASP A 287 -3.56 -25.51 21.40
N CYS A 288 -2.84 -25.25 22.51
CA CYS A 288 -2.42 -23.91 22.91
C CYS A 288 -1.45 -23.31 21.90
N LYS A 289 -1.80 -22.17 21.31
CA LYS A 289 -0.98 -21.48 20.30
C LYS A 289 0.18 -20.71 20.92
N ILE A 290 1.28 -20.59 20.18
CA ILE A 290 2.42 -19.75 20.56
C ILE A 290 2.46 -18.53 19.65
N MET A 291 2.30 -17.34 20.24
CA MET A 291 2.46 -16.06 19.59
C MET A 291 3.85 -15.49 19.88
N ALA A 292 4.51 -14.99 18.83
CA ALA A 292 5.73 -14.20 18.97
C ALA A 292 5.48 -12.75 18.56
N SER A 293 6.13 -11.83 19.25
CA SER A 293 6.11 -10.40 18.94
C SER A 293 7.47 -9.78 19.28
N ASN A 294 7.63 -8.47 18.99
CA ASN A 294 8.86 -7.69 19.14
C ASN A 294 9.86 -7.84 17.99
N SER A 295 10.14 -6.70 17.36
CA SER A 295 11.16 -6.52 16.31
C SER A 295 11.08 -7.51 15.13
N LEU A 296 9.87 -7.95 14.78
CA LEU A 296 9.62 -8.89 13.71
C LEU A 296 9.51 -8.19 12.36
N ASP A 297 10.12 -8.80 11.35
CA ASP A 297 10.00 -8.52 9.93
C ASP A 297 10.11 -9.83 9.13
N GLU A 298 10.06 -9.74 7.80
CA GLU A 298 10.15 -10.91 6.92
C GLU A 298 11.42 -11.72 7.13
N TYR A 299 12.55 -11.09 7.40
CA TYR A 299 13.84 -11.78 7.62
C TYR A 299 13.89 -12.49 8.97
N THR A 300 13.47 -11.78 10.01
CA THR A 300 13.43 -12.35 11.37
C THR A 300 12.45 -13.52 11.45
N ILE A 301 11.25 -13.39 10.83
CA ILE A 301 10.25 -14.47 10.78
C ILE A 301 10.82 -15.67 10.04
N THR A 302 11.40 -15.47 8.85
CA THR A 302 12.05 -16.55 8.08
C THR A 302 13.13 -17.26 8.91
N SER A 303 13.95 -16.51 9.63
CA SER A 303 14.99 -17.07 10.51
C SER A 303 14.39 -17.89 11.66
N LEU A 304 13.37 -17.37 12.34
CA LEU A 304 12.71 -18.09 13.46
C LEU A 304 12.10 -19.42 13.00
N LEU A 305 11.45 -19.43 11.84
CA LEU A 305 10.86 -20.63 11.25
C LEU A 305 11.95 -21.60 10.77
N GLY A 306 13.00 -21.10 10.11
CA GLY A 306 14.16 -21.91 9.68
C GLY A 306 14.89 -22.57 10.85
N GLN A 307 14.90 -21.96 12.04
CA GLN A 307 15.39 -22.56 13.25
C GLN A 307 14.44 -23.62 13.85
N GLY A 308 13.27 -23.84 13.25
CA GLY A 308 12.23 -24.76 13.73
C GLY A 308 11.49 -24.23 14.96
N GLY A 309 11.30 -22.92 15.09
CA GLY A 309 10.46 -22.29 16.11
C GLY A 309 8.99 -22.64 15.90
N PRO A 310 8.32 -23.32 16.86
CA PRO A 310 6.92 -23.68 16.74
C PRO A 310 6.01 -22.49 17.08
N ILE A 311 6.04 -21.49 16.22
CA ILE A 311 5.30 -20.24 16.37
C ILE A 311 4.09 -20.28 15.43
N ASP A 312 2.91 -20.02 15.95
CA ASP A 312 1.64 -20.06 15.20
C ASP A 312 1.16 -18.67 14.76
N ILE A 313 1.54 -17.62 15.51
CA ILE A 313 1.04 -16.26 15.34
C ILE A 313 2.19 -15.27 15.49
N PHE A 314 2.25 -14.29 14.60
CA PHE A 314 3.21 -13.19 14.67
C PHE A 314 2.49 -11.87 14.90
N GLY A 315 2.79 -11.20 16.02
CA GLY A 315 2.37 -9.83 16.30
C GLY A 315 3.44 -8.85 15.81
N VAL A 316 3.22 -8.19 14.69
CA VAL A 316 4.23 -7.35 14.04
C VAL A 316 3.88 -5.88 14.22
N GLY A 317 4.83 -5.10 14.74
CA GLY A 317 4.61 -3.69 15.10
C GLY A 317 5.44 -2.71 14.30
N GLU A 318 6.52 -2.21 14.92
CA GLU A 318 7.34 -1.11 14.40
C GLU A 318 7.79 -1.32 12.95
N ARG A 319 8.39 -2.47 12.65
CA ARG A 319 8.99 -2.71 11.34
C ARG A 319 7.98 -2.82 10.21
N LEU A 320 6.73 -3.16 10.53
CA LEU A 320 5.61 -3.13 9.60
C LEU A 320 5.13 -1.69 9.37
N ILE A 321 4.68 -1.02 10.46
CA ILE A 321 3.94 0.24 10.35
C ILE A 321 4.80 1.43 9.90
N THR A 322 6.12 1.33 10.03
CA THR A 322 7.07 2.34 9.55
C THR A 322 7.80 1.92 8.28
N SER A 323 7.57 0.69 7.79
CA SER A 323 8.41 0.08 6.74
C SER A 323 9.92 0.33 6.99
N LYS A 324 10.37 0.01 8.19
CA LYS A 324 11.66 0.48 8.76
C LYS A 324 12.88 0.27 7.85
N SER A 325 12.90 -0.76 7.05
CA SER A 325 14.01 -1.10 6.15
C SER A 325 14.10 -0.17 4.93
N ASP A 326 12.95 0.30 4.42
CA ASP A 326 12.85 1.22 3.28
C ASP A 326 11.59 2.09 3.48
N PRO A 327 11.70 3.24 4.19
CA PRO A 327 10.54 3.98 4.68
C PRO A 327 9.92 4.94 3.66
N VAL A 328 10.40 4.96 2.41
CA VAL A 328 9.94 5.90 1.37
C VAL A 328 9.56 5.15 0.11
N PHE A 329 8.28 5.22 -0.29
CA PHE A 329 7.81 4.65 -1.56
C PHE A 329 8.33 5.43 -2.76
N GLY A 330 8.24 6.76 -2.70
CA GLY A 330 8.84 7.67 -3.66
C GLY A 330 8.11 7.77 -4.99
N ALA A 331 6.77 7.66 -5.00
CA ALA A 331 5.97 7.98 -6.17
C ALA A 331 6.09 9.47 -6.51
N VAL A 332 5.88 9.78 -7.78
CA VAL A 332 5.97 11.13 -8.35
C VAL A 332 4.74 11.42 -9.20
N TYR A 333 4.41 12.70 -9.32
CA TYR A 333 3.31 13.25 -10.10
C TYR A 333 3.90 14.08 -11.24
N LYS A 334 3.65 13.71 -12.51
CA LYS A 334 4.30 14.38 -13.63
C LYS A 334 3.36 14.58 -14.79
N ILE A 335 3.38 15.81 -15.36
CA ILE A 335 2.64 16.11 -16.58
C ILE A 335 3.13 15.19 -17.71
N ALA A 336 2.20 14.52 -18.34
CA ALA A 336 2.43 13.59 -19.45
C ALA A 336 1.95 14.18 -20.79
N GLY A 337 0.86 14.95 -20.79
CA GLY A 337 0.30 15.54 -21.99
C GLY A 337 -0.56 16.77 -21.73
N VAL A 338 -0.79 17.55 -22.78
CA VAL A 338 -1.73 18.70 -22.81
C VAL A 338 -2.65 18.50 -23.99
N GLU A 339 -3.94 18.63 -23.80
CA GLU A 339 -4.93 18.57 -24.87
C GLU A 339 -5.11 19.96 -25.49
N LYS A 340 -4.78 20.09 -26.76
CA LYS A 340 -4.98 21.33 -27.52
C LYS A 340 -5.86 21.06 -28.74
N ASN A 341 -6.97 21.78 -28.83
CA ASN A 341 -7.93 21.63 -29.94
C ASN A 341 -8.39 20.17 -30.15
N GLY A 342 -8.57 19.42 -29.07
CA GLY A 342 -8.99 18.01 -29.10
C GLY A 342 -7.86 17.01 -29.45
N VAL A 343 -6.60 17.46 -29.49
CA VAL A 343 -5.43 16.62 -29.78
C VAL A 343 -4.48 16.63 -28.60
N TRP A 344 -4.08 15.45 -28.14
CA TRP A 344 -3.11 15.28 -27.07
C TRP A 344 -1.69 15.53 -27.55
N GLU A 345 -1.06 16.58 -27.05
CA GLU A 345 0.36 16.86 -27.24
C GLU A 345 1.17 16.25 -26.09
N PRO A 346 2.11 15.33 -26.35
CA PRO A 346 2.92 14.73 -25.29
C PRO A 346 3.87 15.73 -24.64
N ARG A 347 4.07 15.59 -23.34
CA ARG A 347 5.07 16.34 -22.56
C ARG A 347 6.05 15.37 -21.92
N ILE A 348 7.34 15.72 -21.97
CA ILE A 348 8.42 14.89 -21.43
C ILE A 348 9.35 15.73 -20.58
N LYS A 349 9.67 15.24 -19.39
CA LYS A 349 10.77 15.76 -18.60
C LYS A 349 12.05 15.01 -18.96
N ILE A 350 13.06 15.74 -19.39
CA ILE A 350 14.41 15.23 -19.63
C ILE A 350 15.26 15.59 -18.41
N SER A 351 16.06 14.65 -17.96
CA SER A 351 16.98 14.80 -16.84
C SER A 351 18.35 14.28 -17.26
N GLU A 352 19.39 14.77 -16.60
CA GLU A 352 20.74 14.19 -16.74
C GLU A 352 20.80 12.73 -16.26
N SER A 353 19.93 12.37 -15.31
CA SER A 353 19.74 10.98 -14.89
C SER A 353 18.71 10.30 -15.79
N VAL A 354 19.10 9.30 -16.55
CA VAL A 354 18.24 8.58 -17.51
C VAL A 354 16.99 7.98 -16.85
N GLU A 355 17.12 7.47 -15.65
CA GLU A 355 16.02 6.90 -14.86
C GLU A 355 14.94 7.93 -14.44
N LYS A 356 15.22 9.24 -14.62
CA LYS A 356 14.28 10.34 -14.35
C LYS A 356 13.58 10.85 -15.60
N ILE A 357 13.89 10.32 -16.77
CA ILE A 357 13.19 10.63 -18.03
C ILE A 357 11.80 10.01 -17.94
N THR A 358 10.76 10.83 -18.14
CA THR A 358 9.37 10.39 -18.00
C THR A 358 8.87 9.66 -19.25
N ASN A 359 7.78 8.90 -19.11
CA ASN A 359 7.05 8.32 -20.22
C ASN A 359 5.95 9.31 -20.66
N PRO A 360 6.10 9.97 -21.85
CA PRO A 360 5.22 11.05 -22.29
C PRO A 360 3.86 10.56 -22.82
N GLY A 361 2.92 11.50 -22.96
CA GLY A 361 1.61 11.29 -23.58
C GLY A 361 0.56 10.73 -22.62
N PHE A 362 -0.71 11.03 -22.90
CA PHE A 362 -1.82 10.29 -22.31
C PHE A 362 -1.87 8.93 -23.00
N LYS A 363 -1.71 7.84 -22.22
CA LYS A 363 -1.36 6.51 -22.71
C LYS A 363 -2.11 5.42 -21.98
N LYS A 364 -2.16 4.23 -22.58
CA LYS A 364 -2.67 3.01 -21.93
C LYS A 364 -1.55 2.15 -21.38
N VAL A 365 -1.89 1.28 -20.45
CA VAL A 365 -1.05 0.22 -19.90
C VAL A 365 -1.81 -1.08 -20.00
N TYR A 366 -1.20 -2.06 -20.65
CA TYR A 366 -1.72 -3.42 -20.72
C TYR A 366 -0.82 -4.37 -19.98
N ARG A 367 -1.38 -5.18 -19.09
CA ARG A 367 -0.68 -6.34 -18.55
C ARG A 367 -0.79 -7.49 -19.53
N VAL A 368 0.34 -8.08 -19.84
CA VAL A 368 0.45 -9.17 -20.83
C VAL A 368 0.52 -10.51 -20.09
N TYR A 369 -0.40 -11.41 -20.41
CA TYR A 369 -0.47 -12.74 -19.83
C TYR A 369 -0.17 -13.80 -20.87
N ASN A 370 0.62 -14.80 -20.49
CA ASN A 370 0.85 -15.97 -21.34
C ASN A 370 -0.38 -16.91 -21.35
N ASP A 371 -0.27 -18.01 -22.10
CA ASP A 371 -1.29 -19.05 -22.23
C ASP A 371 -1.68 -19.76 -20.91
N LYS A 372 -0.85 -19.62 -19.86
CA LYS A 372 -1.08 -20.16 -18.51
C LYS A 372 -1.67 -19.12 -17.54
N GLY A 373 -1.97 -17.93 -18.02
CA GLY A 373 -2.49 -16.83 -17.20
C GLY A 373 -1.45 -16.17 -16.27
N ARG A 374 -0.13 -16.37 -16.55
CA ARG A 374 0.95 -15.70 -15.83
C ARG A 374 1.28 -14.38 -16.50
N ALA A 375 1.39 -13.31 -15.70
CA ALA A 375 1.86 -12.02 -16.17
C ALA A 375 3.34 -12.12 -16.56
N ILE A 376 3.69 -11.64 -17.75
CA ILE A 376 5.05 -11.77 -18.30
C ILE A 376 5.70 -10.43 -18.57
N ALA A 377 4.91 -9.37 -18.78
CA ALA A 377 5.36 -8.00 -18.97
C ALA A 377 4.15 -7.04 -18.84
N ASP A 378 4.44 -5.75 -18.74
CA ASP A 378 3.45 -4.71 -18.98
C ASP A 378 3.84 -3.89 -20.22
N LEU A 379 2.84 -3.42 -20.98
CA LEU A 379 3.02 -2.76 -22.26
C LEU A 379 2.42 -1.35 -22.25
N LEU A 380 3.24 -0.34 -22.51
CA LEU A 380 2.79 1.03 -22.79
C LEU A 380 2.40 1.18 -24.26
N THR A 381 1.22 1.72 -24.52
CA THR A 381 0.73 1.99 -25.88
C THR A 381 0.24 3.44 -26.01
N LEU A 382 0.09 3.92 -27.24
CA LEU A 382 -0.68 5.14 -27.51
C LEU A 382 -2.14 4.94 -27.06
N LEU A 383 -2.83 6.04 -26.81
CA LEU A 383 -4.21 6.02 -26.33
C LEU A 383 -5.16 5.25 -27.27
N GLU A 384 -4.95 5.39 -28.57
CA GLU A 384 -5.78 4.79 -29.62
C GLU A 384 -5.36 3.36 -29.96
N GLU A 385 -4.18 2.91 -29.51
CA GLU A 385 -3.71 1.56 -29.81
C GLU A 385 -4.43 0.52 -28.95
N VAL A 386 -4.85 -0.56 -29.58
CA VAL A 386 -5.34 -1.77 -28.95
C VAL A 386 -4.49 -2.91 -29.47
N PRO A 387 -3.76 -3.64 -28.62
CA PRO A 387 -2.95 -4.76 -29.06
C PRO A 387 -3.78 -5.85 -29.77
N ASP A 388 -3.38 -6.25 -30.96
CA ASP A 388 -3.99 -7.35 -31.67
C ASP A 388 -3.47 -8.69 -31.12
N THR A 389 -4.40 -9.60 -30.80
CA THR A 389 -4.09 -10.92 -30.26
C THR A 389 -4.15 -12.03 -31.30
N THR A 390 -4.50 -11.71 -32.54
CA THR A 390 -4.67 -12.70 -33.63
C THR A 390 -3.35 -13.12 -34.27
N GLU A 391 -2.32 -12.26 -34.15
CA GLU A 391 -0.97 -12.49 -34.66
C GLU A 391 0.08 -12.17 -33.57
N PRO A 392 1.34 -12.61 -33.72
CA PRO A 392 2.43 -12.22 -32.84
C PRO A 392 2.57 -10.69 -32.77
N TYR A 393 2.39 -10.14 -31.57
CA TYR A 393 2.41 -8.69 -31.37
C TYR A 393 3.84 -8.20 -31.13
N ARG A 394 4.37 -7.38 -32.04
CA ARG A 394 5.71 -6.80 -31.90
C ARG A 394 5.73 -5.78 -30.77
N TYR A 395 6.76 -5.84 -29.91
CA TYR A 395 7.02 -4.87 -28.86
C TYR A 395 8.50 -4.46 -28.83
N ILE A 396 8.82 -3.40 -28.10
CA ILE A 396 10.16 -2.89 -27.94
C ILE A 396 10.50 -2.83 -26.46
N ASP A 397 11.56 -3.52 -26.06
CA ASP A 397 12.23 -3.33 -24.78
C ASP A 397 13.03 -2.00 -24.86
N PRO A 398 12.68 -0.97 -24.07
CA PRO A 398 13.35 0.32 -24.16
C PRO A 398 14.83 0.26 -23.71
N GLU A 399 15.25 -0.78 -22.98
CA GLU A 399 16.65 -0.99 -22.58
C GLU A 399 17.46 -1.73 -23.65
N GLN A 400 16.79 -2.51 -24.51
CA GLN A 400 17.39 -3.29 -25.58
C GLN A 400 16.67 -3.09 -26.92
N PRO A 401 16.56 -1.83 -27.42
CA PRO A 401 15.70 -1.53 -28.57
C PRO A 401 16.18 -2.10 -29.91
N TRP A 402 17.38 -2.68 -29.93
CA TRP A 402 17.93 -3.39 -31.09
C TRP A 402 17.42 -4.82 -31.25
N ARG A 403 16.72 -5.37 -30.23
CA ARG A 403 16.13 -6.72 -30.28
C ARG A 403 14.79 -6.66 -30.99
N GLU A 404 14.53 -7.69 -31.78
CA GLU A 404 13.24 -7.93 -32.40
C GLU A 404 12.45 -8.91 -31.53
N LEU A 405 11.42 -8.42 -30.85
CA LEU A 405 10.68 -9.16 -29.82
C LEU A 405 9.19 -9.19 -30.14
N TYR A 406 8.55 -10.33 -29.84
CA TYR A 406 7.13 -10.56 -30.08
C TYR A 406 6.46 -11.22 -28.88
N PHE A 407 5.25 -10.79 -28.55
CA PHE A 407 4.34 -11.54 -27.69
C PHE A 407 3.56 -12.53 -28.55
N GLU A 408 3.65 -13.81 -28.21
CA GLU A 408 2.97 -14.90 -28.92
C GLU A 408 2.04 -15.66 -27.96
N ASN A 409 0.82 -15.98 -28.42
CA ASN A 409 -0.19 -16.68 -27.62
C ASN A 409 -0.47 -15.99 -26.26
N CYS A 410 -0.52 -14.67 -26.27
CA CYS A 410 -0.71 -13.84 -25.10
C CYS A 410 -2.09 -13.18 -25.10
N THR A 411 -2.56 -12.79 -23.92
CA THR A 411 -3.72 -11.93 -23.74
C THR A 411 -3.29 -10.61 -23.11
N PHE A 412 -3.99 -9.52 -23.45
CA PHE A 412 -3.71 -8.18 -22.98
C PHE A 412 -4.88 -7.68 -22.14
N LYS A 413 -4.61 -7.25 -20.90
CA LYS A 413 -5.61 -6.67 -20.01
C LYS A 413 -5.26 -5.20 -19.78
N GLU A 414 -6.15 -4.29 -20.18
CA GLU A 414 -5.98 -2.88 -19.84
C GLU A 414 -6.05 -2.69 -18.33
N MET A 415 -5.06 -2.04 -17.75
CA MET A 415 -4.92 -1.94 -16.29
C MET A 415 -5.63 -0.72 -15.72
N LYS A 416 -5.66 0.40 -16.44
CA LYS A 416 -6.34 1.61 -15.97
C LYS A 416 -7.84 1.56 -16.25
N GLN A 417 -8.61 1.90 -15.24
CA GLN A 417 -10.06 2.07 -15.31
C GLN A 417 -10.43 3.53 -15.03
N LEU A 418 -11.45 4.05 -15.67
CA LEU A 418 -12.01 5.36 -15.35
C LEU A 418 -12.83 5.24 -14.06
N ILE A 419 -12.36 5.91 -13.01
CA ILE A 419 -12.92 5.85 -11.65
C ILE A 419 -13.80 7.08 -11.38
N ILE A 420 -13.29 8.26 -11.70
CA ILE A 420 -14.01 9.54 -11.60
C ILE A 420 -14.14 10.10 -13.01
N LYS A 421 -15.34 10.52 -13.36
CA LYS A 421 -15.64 11.21 -14.62
C LYS A 421 -16.33 12.54 -14.34
N ASP A 422 -15.82 13.60 -14.92
CA ASP A 422 -16.36 14.96 -14.74
C ASP A 422 -16.59 15.29 -13.25
N GLY A 423 -15.61 14.97 -12.38
CA GLY A 423 -15.66 15.17 -10.93
C GLY A 423 -16.60 14.23 -10.17
N LYS A 424 -17.15 13.20 -10.78
CA LYS A 424 -18.10 12.27 -10.14
C LYS A 424 -17.58 10.84 -10.15
N LEU A 425 -17.69 10.16 -9.02
CA LEU A 425 -17.42 8.73 -8.92
C LEU A 425 -18.44 7.95 -9.80
N ILE A 426 -17.93 7.09 -10.69
CA ILE A 426 -18.75 6.32 -11.64
C ILE A 426 -18.64 4.80 -11.43
N VAL A 427 -17.88 4.36 -10.46
CA VAL A 427 -17.70 2.94 -10.12
C VAL A 427 -18.03 2.71 -8.66
N GLU A 428 -18.38 1.49 -8.31
CA GLU A 428 -18.43 1.06 -6.91
C GLU A 428 -17.02 0.63 -6.48
N LEU A 429 -16.54 1.17 -5.35
CA LEU A 429 -15.24 0.78 -4.80
C LEU A 429 -15.36 -0.56 -4.06
N PRO A 430 -14.39 -1.47 -4.22
CA PRO A 430 -14.44 -2.77 -3.56
C PRO A 430 -14.27 -2.64 -2.04
N THR A 431 -14.80 -3.60 -1.32
CA THR A 431 -14.59 -3.76 0.13
C THR A 431 -13.14 -4.17 0.43
N LEU A 432 -12.69 -3.98 1.68
CA LEU A 432 -11.35 -4.40 2.08
C LEU A 432 -11.11 -5.91 1.94
N ASP A 433 -12.13 -6.74 2.19
CA ASP A 433 -12.03 -8.19 2.01
C ASP A 433 -11.85 -8.56 0.55
N GLU A 434 -12.55 -7.89 -0.37
CA GLU A 434 -12.37 -8.07 -1.81
C GLU A 434 -10.99 -7.62 -2.26
N LEU A 435 -10.48 -6.48 -1.77
CA LEU A 435 -9.12 -6.01 -2.07
C LEU A 435 -8.07 -7.01 -1.60
N ARG A 436 -8.19 -7.50 -0.37
CA ARG A 436 -7.30 -8.50 0.20
C ARG A 436 -7.32 -9.80 -0.59
N GLN A 437 -8.51 -10.26 -1.00
CA GLN A 437 -8.65 -11.44 -1.84
C GLN A 437 -8.05 -11.22 -3.24
N TYR A 438 -8.23 -10.04 -3.82
CA TYR A 438 -7.67 -9.67 -5.11
C TYR A 438 -6.13 -9.72 -5.10
N VAL A 439 -5.49 -9.17 -4.06
CA VAL A 439 -4.04 -9.28 -3.87
C VAL A 439 -3.61 -10.75 -3.85
N LYS A 440 -4.30 -11.57 -3.05
CA LYS A 440 -4.00 -12.99 -2.92
C LYS A 440 -4.14 -13.75 -4.24
N ASP A 441 -5.21 -13.50 -4.98
CA ASP A 441 -5.47 -14.17 -6.27
C ASP A 441 -4.40 -13.84 -7.31
N GLN A 442 -3.94 -12.57 -7.38
CA GLN A 442 -2.84 -12.19 -8.26
C GLN A 442 -1.55 -12.94 -7.90
N LEU A 443 -1.18 -12.98 -6.61
CA LEU A 443 0.05 -13.64 -6.16
C LEU A 443 0.02 -15.16 -6.39
N ASP A 444 -1.12 -15.79 -6.19
CA ASP A 444 -1.27 -17.23 -6.34
C ASP A 444 -1.29 -17.66 -7.84
N ARG A 445 -1.92 -16.84 -8.71
CA ARG A 445 -2.25 -17.25 -10.07
C ARG A 445 -1.50 -16.48 -11.16
N GLU A 446 -1.24 -15.20 -10.97
CA GLU A 446 -0.74 -14.31 -12.03
C GLU A 446 0.76 -14.06 -11.92
N ILE A 447 1.24 -13.77 -10.70
CA ILE A 447 2.62 -13.35 -10.46
C ILE A 447 3.54 -14.58 -10.26
N TRP A 448 4.69 -14.56 -10.92
CA TRP A 448 5.68 -15.63 -10.83
C TRP A 448 6.28 -15.74 -9.43
N LEU A 449 6.54 -16.95 -8.95
CA LEU A 449 7.20 -17.18 -7.67
C LEU A 449 8.59 -16.55 -7.61
N GLU A 450 9.27 -16.46 -8.76
CA GLU A 450 10.57 -15.84 -8.92
C GLU A 450 10.53 -14.33 -8.63
N GLU A 451 9.45 -13.64 -8.98
CA GLU A 451 9.23 -12.23 -8.65
C GLU A 451 8.91 -12.04 -7.15
N GLN A 452 8.38 -13.05 -6.51
CA GLN A 452 8.01 -13.03 -5.11
C GLN A 452 9.17 -13.27 -4.14
N ARG A 453 10.39 -13.53 -4.61
CA ARG A 453 11.58 -13.71 -3.76
C ARG A 453 11.90 -12.44 -2.97
N PHE A 454 12.37 -12.59 -1.75
CA PHE A 454 12.80 -11.45 -0.93
C PHE A 454 14.17 -10.93 -1.36
N GLU A 455 15.02 -11.83 -1.84
CA GLU A 455 16.35 -11.52 -2.35
C GLU A 455 16.45 -11.91 -3.82
N ASN A 456 17.03 -11.03 -4.62
CA ASN A 456 17.25 -11.24 -6.05
C ASN A 456 15.98 -11.73 -6.79
N PRO A 457 14.85 -10.99 -6.69
CA PRO A 457 13.64 -11.33 -7.40
C PRO A 457 13.83 -11.22 -8.91
N HIS A 458 13.07 -12.00 -9.67
CA HIS A 458 12.99 -11.81 -11.11
C HIS A 458 12.37 -10.44 -11.42
N ARG A 459 12.87 -9.78 -12.44
CA ARG A 459 12.40 -8.45 -12.86
C ARG A 459 11.17 -8.61 -13.77
N HIS A 460 10.14 -7.86 -13.52
CA HIS A 460 9.06 -7.62 -14.46
C HIS A 460 9.42 -6.50 -15.43
N TYR A 461 9.05 -6.64 -16.71
CA TYR A 461 9.42 -5.70 -17.77
C TYR A 461 8.26 -4.76 -18.10
N LEU A 462 8.61 -3.49 -18.34
CA LEU A 462 7.70 -2.49 -18.87
C LEU A 462 8.14 -2.15 -20.31
N ASP A 463 7.48 -2.79 -21.24
CA ASP A 463 7.76 -2.68 -22.66
C ASP A 463 6.90 -1.60 -23.35
N MET A 464 7.19 -1.31 -24.60
CA MET A 464 6.51 -0.28 -25.39
C MET A 464 6.01 -0.84 -26.72
N SER A 465 4.81 -0.39 -27.14
CA SER A 465 4.40 -0.59 -28.53
C SER A 465 5.36 0.14 -29.47
N PRO A 466 5.51 -0.32 -30.72
CA PRO A 466 6.32 0.38 -31.72
C PRO A 466 5.91 1.85 -31.92
N GLY A 467 4.59 2.12 -31.95
CA GLY A 467 4.07 3.48 -32.08
C GLY A 467 4.41 4.35 -30.88
N TYR A 468 4.24 3.83 -29.65
CA TYR A 468 4.57 4.57 -28.45
C TYR A 468 6.08 4.84 -28.34
N TYR A 469 6.92 3.86 -28.62
CA TYR A 469 8.37 4.02 -28.62
C TYR A 469 8.81 5.08 -29.64
N GLN A 470 8.27 5.02 -30.87
CA GLN A 470 8.60 5.99 -31.91
C GLN A 470 8.22 7.42 -31.49
N MET A 471 7.01 7.63 -30.96
CA MET A 471 6.56 8.93 -30.44
C MET A 471 7.50 9.47 -29.36
N LYS A 472 7.92 8.63 -28.40
CA LYS A 472 8.88 9.03 -27.35
C LYS A 472 10.24 9.42 -27.93
N MET A 473 10.76 8.64 -28.89
CA MET A 473 12.06 8.91 -29.52
C MET A 473 12.03 10.17 -30.38
N ASP A 474 10.94 10.42 -31.11
CA ASP A 474 10.75 11.63 -31.91
C ASP A 474 10.71 12.87 -31.02
N LEU A 475 10.05 12.78 -29.86
CA LEU A 475 10.02 13.88 -28.90
C LEU A 475 11.40 14.18 -28.32
N LEU A 476 12.15 13.16 -27.92
CA LEU A 476 13.53 13.29 -27.45
C LEU A 476 14.43 13.92 -28.54
N ASN A 477 14.40 13.40 -29.77
CA ASN A 477 15.19 13.90 -30.89
C ASN A 477 14.85 15.35 -31.20
N ARG A 478 13.59 15.76 -31.16
CA ARG A 478 13.15 17.15 -31.41
C ARG A 478 13.75 18.12 -30.41
N ILE A 479 13.85 17.73 -29.15
CA ILE A 479 14.38 18.55 -28.05
C ILE A 479 15.93 18.69 -28.20
N PHE A 480 16.62 17.58 -28.49
CA PHE A 480 18.08 17.59 -28.63
C PHE A 480 18.59 18.19 -29.95
N ARG A 481 17.82 18.13 -31.05
CA ARG A 481 18.18 18.76 -32.32
C ARG A 481 17.98 20.28 -32.34
N LYS A 482 17.22 20.84 -31.38
CA LYS A 482 17.04 22.29 -31.21
C LYS A 482 18.18 22.96 -30.41
N LYS A 483 19.13 22.17 -29.91
CA LYS A 483 20.40 22.64 -29.33
C LYS A 483 21.52 22.51 -30.36
#